data_2a254fd055265590300d3eef7915d830
#
_entry.id   2a254fd055265590300d3eef7915d830
#
_cell.length_a   1.000
_cell.length_b   1.000
_cell.length_c   1.000
_cell.angle_alpha   90.00
_cell.angle_beta   90.00
_cell.angle_gamma   90.00
#
_symmetry.space_group_name_H-M   'P 1'
#
loop_
_entity.id
_entity.type
_entity.pdbx_description
1 polymer ?
#
loop_
_entity_poly.entity_id
_entity_poly.type
_entity_poly.pdbx_seq_one_letter_code
_entity_poly.pdbx_strand_id
1 'polypeptide(L)'
;MKQNYILYTKLYNDDSFTHLFIFIYNFLFIIIMKQYDYRNPLDIQEALMAAEHKRKLITESKIDAHDKKIRLLFFEFEKYMNVTTYEADDVDIVFIASDSCKYELKNNVLTINDYNNKLIKVDLTNDINNTIIYAKAGYTLNKMTFLLNKFVEAGFIVINDPRKIITSSDKYLTALLLDEYSINQPKYTIVTADDCNTDDPKKDFEKILKPIYGNVNEDNKYVCKLLNGHGGNGVFICKGKNILSIIQCIFSIDDSQKILIQQKLDIKDGDIRAYVLTYNGKQELVTCITRKKANNDFRTNISLGSTFEKFDLTNEQKKFAFNVAEKTGLMFCGVDMCIDEKTNKLYVIEINGAPGAPVPIGLSEEENHHQHAEYYQMFTNKLMSILK
;
A
#
# COMPACT_ATOMS: atom_id res chain seq x y z
N MET A 1 4.93 20.06 -29.46
CA MET A 1 5.46 20.57 -28.19
C MET A 1 4.77 21.86 -27.71
N LYS A 2 4.65 22.93 -28.49
CA LYS A 2 3.95 24.17 -28.07
C LYS A 2 2.44 24.01 -27.78
N GLN A 3 1.74 23.11 -28.45
CA GLN A 3 0.30 22.91 -28.24
C GLN A 3 -0.03 22.15 -26.91
N ASN A 4 0.82 21.23 -26.49
CA ASN A 4 0.64 20.51 -25.22
C ASN A 4 0.97 21.39 -24.01
N TYR A 5 1.84 22.37 -24.16
CA TYR A 5 2.17 23.33 -23.11
C TYR A 5 1.00 24.27 -22.78
N ILE A 6 0.18 24.63 -23.78
CA ILE A 6 -0.98 25.52 -23.61
C ILE A 6 -2.18 24.77 -23.00
N LEU A 7 -2.29 23.44 -23.20
CA LEU A 7 -3.34 22.63 -22.59
C LEU A 7 -3.11 22.42 -21.09
N TYR A 8 -1.85 22.24 -20.67
CA TYR A 8 -1.48 22.06 -19.26
C TYR A 8 -1.69 23.32 -18.41
N THR A 9 -1.43 24.50 -18.97
CA THR A 9 -1.63 25.78 -18.24
C THR A 9 -3.09 26.21 -18.09
N LYS A 10 -4.02 25.60 -18.83
CA LYS A 10 -5.46 25.92 -18.72
C LYS A 10 -6.20 25.08 -17.66
N LEU A 11 -5.62 23.98 -17.18
CA LEU A 11 -6.29 23.05 -16.25
C LEU A 11 -5.95 23.28 -14.77
N TYR A 12 -5.00 24.17 -14.45
CA TYR A 12 -4.56 24.41 -13.07
C TYR A 12 -4.41 25.90 -12.78
N ASN A 13 -5.55 26.58 -12.71
CA ASN A 13 -5.60 27.92 -12.10
C ASN A 13 -6.08 27.75 -10.66
N ASP A 14 -5.17 27.62 -9.74
CA ASP A 14 -5.10 28.10 -8.34
C ASP A 14 -4.17 27.20 -7.52
N ASP A 15 -2.88 27.48 -7.56
CA ASP A 15 -1.98 27.30 -6.43
C ASP A 15 -0.52 27.58 -6.86
N SER A 16 0.02 28.68 -6.41
CA SER A 16 1.40 29.12 -6.70
C SER A 16 2.48 28.14 -6.20
N PHE A 17 2.16 27.23 -5.29
CA PHE A 17 3.08 26.21 -4.77
C PHE A 17 3.20 24.96 -5.66
N THR A 18 2.14 24.56 -6.32
CA THR A 18 2.14 23.43 -7.25
C THR A 18 3.02 23.72 -8.48
N HIS A 19 3.05 24.97 -8.93
CA HIS A 19 3.88 25.39 -10.05
C HIS A 19 5.38 25.32 -9.77
N LEU A 20 5.83 25.61 -8.56
CA LEU A 20 7.25 25.51 -8.20
C LEU A 20 7.74 24.05 -8.15
N PHE A 21 6.89 23.14 -7.69
CA PHE A 21 7.20 21.71 -7.59
C PHE A 21 7.26 21.03 -8.95
N ILE A 22 6.30 21.32 -9.83
CA ILE A 22 6.31 20.87 -11.22
C ILE A 22 7.52 21.48 -11.97
N PHE A 23 7.90 22.69 -11.65
CA PHE A 23 9.06 23.36 -12.25
C PHE A 23 10.38 22.70 -11.82
N ILE A 24 10.56 22.38 -10.55
CA ILE A 24 11.80 21.72 -10.04
C ILE A 24 11.87 20.27 -10.54
N TYR A 25 10.78 19.52 -10.54
CA TYR A 25 10.74 18.16 -11.09
C TYR A 25 11.01 18.13 -12.58
N ASN A 26 10.39 19.04 -13.32
CA ASN A 26 10.64 19.20 -14.76
C ASN A 26 12.05 19.72 -15.05
N PHE A 27 12.63 20.55 -14.17
CA PHE A 27 13.98 21.08 -14.32
C PHE A 27 15.06 20.01 -14.08
N LEU A 28 14.89 19.16 -13.06
CA LEU A 28 15.75 17.99 -12.83
C LEU A 28 15.57 16.93 -13.94
N PHE A 29 14.35 16.69 -14.38
CA PHE A 29 14.07 15.82 -15.51
C PHE A 29 14.66 16.37 -16.81
N ILE A 30 14.58 17.68 -17.05
CA ILE A 30 15.18 18.35 -18.20
C ILE A 30 16.72 18.32 -18.14
N ILE A 31 17.35 18.41 -16.95
CA ILE A 31 18.80 18.28 -16.79
C ILE A 31 19.26 16.85 -17.11
N ILE A 32 18.54 15.83 -16.63
CA ILE A 32 18.82 14.43 -16.93
C ILE A 32 18.58 14.17 -18.43
N MET A 33 17.45 14.65 -18.97
CA MET A 33 17.09 14.44 -20.38
C MET A 33 17.93 15.27 -21.38
N LYS A 34 18.64 16.34 -20.94
CA LYS A 34 19.61 17.06 -21.80
C LYS A 34 20.88 16.27 -22.11
N GLN A 35 21.18 15.23 -21.33
CA GLN A 35 22.33 14.34 -21.56
C GLN A 35 22.03 13.22 -22.56
N TYR A 36 20.74 12.95 -22.86
CA TYR A 36 20.31 11.80 -23.67
C TYR A 36 19.35 12.26 -24.78
N ASP A 37 19.46 11.63 -25.95
CA ASP A 37 18.51 11.88 -27.06
C ASP A 37 17.19 11.12 -26.77
N TYR A 38 16.19 11.83 -26.17
CA TYR A 38 14.87 11.29 -25.83
C TYR A 38 14.06 10.77 -27.02
N ARG A 39 14.57 10.85 -28.23
CA ARG A 39 14.00 10.24 -29.46
C ARG A 39 14.49 8.80 -29.64
N ASN A 40 15.54 8.40 -28.94
CA ASN A 40 16.09 7.06 -28.97
C ASN A 40 15.64 6.28 -27.75
N PRO A 41 14.87 5.16 -27.90
CA PRO A 41 14.43 4.34 -26.78
C PRO A 41 15.58 3.78 -25.92
N LEU A 42 16.76 3.53 -26.52
CA LEU A 42 17.93 3.06 -25.80
C LEU A 42 18.48 4.10 -24.82
N ASP A 43 18.50 5.39 -25.23
CA ASP A 43 18.98 6.48 -24.39
C ASP A 43 18.03 6.73 -23.21
N ILE A 44 16.72 6.53 -23.39
CA ILE A 44 15.74 6.58 -22.30
C ILE A 44 16.00 5.45 -21.30
N GLN A 45 16.27 4.25 -21.80
CA GLN A 45 16.55 3.08 -20.95
C GLN A 45 17.86 3.24 -20.18
N GLU A 46 18.90 3.80 -20.80
CA GLU A 46 20.16 4.12 -20.12
C GLU A 46 19.99 5.22 -19.06
N ALA A 47 19.20 6.26 -19.34
CA ALA A 47 18.90 7.31 -18.37
C ALA A 47 18.13 6.77 -17.16
N LEU A 48 17.17 5.85 -17.39
CA LEU A 48 16.43 5.17 -16.32
C LEU A 48 17.35 4.25 -15.50
N MET A 49 18.23 3.48 -16.17
CA MET A 49 19.19 2.63 -15.47
C MET A 49 20.24 3.45 -14.68
N ALA A 50 20.70 4.59 -15.22
CA ALA A 50 21.62 5.49 -14.50
C ALA A 50 20.95 6.12 -13.26
N ALA A 51 19.68 6.50 -13.36
CA ALA A 51 18.89 7.00 -12.24
C ALA A 51 18.67 5.90 -11.18
N GLU A 52 18.43 4.67 -11.62
CA GLU A 52 18.25 3.51 -10.74
C GLU A 52 19.56 3.06 -10.09
N HIS A 53 20.68 3.11 -10.83
CA HIS A 53 22.03 2.85 -10.29
C HIS A 53 22.46 3.90 -9.24
N LYS A 54 22.19 5.18 -9.51
CA LYS A 54 22.44 6.27 -8.54
C LYS A 54 21.56 6.11 -7.28
N ARG A 55 20.32 5.65 -7.45
CA ARG A 55 19.42 5.27 -6.37
C ARG A 55 19.94 4.08 -5.56
N LYS A 56 20.49 3.05 -6.25
CA LYS A 56 21.08 1.86 -5.62
C LYS A 56 22.31 2.20 -4.78
N LEU A 57 23.19 3.10 -5.26
CA LEU A 57 24.33 3.61 -4.51
C LEU A 57 23.92 4.38 -3.24
N ILE A 58 22.80 5.11 -3.27
CA ILE A 58 22.25 5.82 -2.10
C ILE A 58 21.62 4.81 -1.12
N THR A 59 21.00 3.75 -1.59
CA THR A 59 20.37 2.71 -0.75
C THR A 59 21.35 1.65 -0.22
N GLU A 60 22.53 1.52 -0.79
CA GLU A 60 23.59 0.65 -0.29
C GLU A 60 24.43 1.25 0.85
N SER A 61 24.10 2.47 1.33
CA SER A 61 24.66 2.99 2.57
C SER A 61 24.26 2.06 3.72
N LYS A 62 25.20 1.20 4.13
CA LYS A 62 25.04 0.35 5.31
C LYS A 62 24.76 1.26 6.50
N ILE A 63 23.76 0.88 7.30
CA ILE A 63 23.57 1.49 8.62
C ILE A 63 24.82 1.17 9.42
N ASP A 64 25.67 2.18 9.60
CA ASP A 64 26.89 2.05 10.38
C ASP A 64 26.50 2.16 11.87
N ALA A 65 26.15 1.00 12.44
CA ALA A 65 25.59 0.86 13.78
C ALA A 65 26.67 0.93 14.89
N HIS A 66 27.91 1.31 14.58
CA HIS A 66 29.00 1.10 15.54
C HIS A 66 29.02 2.05 16.73
N ASP A 67 28.34 3.24 16.70
CA ASP A 67 28.40 4.19 17.84
C ASP A 67 27.11 5.00 18.11
N LYS A 68 26.06 4.90 17.34
CA LYS A 68 24.80 5.62 17.61
C LYS A 68 23.62 4.65 17.64
N LYS A 69 22.83 4.74 18.70
CA LYS A 69 21.53 4.04 18.79
C LYS A 69 20.67 4.42 17.57
N ILE A 70 20.12 3.42 16.89
CA ILE A 70 19.22 3.66 15.75
C ILE A 70 17.97 4.35 16.25
N ARG A 71 17.54 5.39 15.55
CA ARG A 71 16.28 6.09 15.81
C ARG A 71 15.20 5.60 14.85
N LEU A 72 14.02 5.28 15.36
CA LEU A 72 12.83 4.98 14.59
C LEU A 72 11.78 6.08 14.77
N LEU A 73 11.55 6.88 13.74
CA LEU A 73 10.41 7.81 13.73
C LEU A 73 9.15 7.06 13.33
N PHE A 74 8.26 6.88 14.30
CA PHE A 74 7.02 6.11 14.11
C PHE A 74 5.84 7.07 13.96
N PHE A 75 5.26 7.13 12.76
CA PHE A 75 4.10 7.97 12.43
C PHE A 75 2.81 7.18 12.52
N GLU A 76 1.89 7.62 13.37
CA GLU A 76 0.55 7.06 13.54
C GLU A 76 -0.48 8.19 13.70
N PHE A 77 -1.76 7.93 13.54
CA PHE A 77 -2.80 8.88 13.90
C PHE A 77 -2.87 9.08 15.42
N GLU A 78 -3.11 10.32 15.87
CA GLU A 78 -3.15 10.68 17.30
C GLU A 78 -4.10 9.79 18.10
N LYS A 79 -5.27 9.50 17.55
CA LYS A 79 -6.30 8.65 18.19
C LYS A 79 -5.87 7.19 18.50
N TYR A 80 -4.76 6.73 17.91
CA TYR A 80 -4.23 5.38 18.15
C TYR A 80 -2.94 5.38 18.98
N MET A 81 -2.41 6.56 19.34
CA MET A 81 -1.11 6.65 20.02
C MET A 81 -1.09 5.96 21.39
N ASN A 82 -2.18 6.06 22.15
CA ASN A 82 -2.30 5.41 23.47
C ASN A 82 -2.17 3.89 23.42
N VAL A 83 -2.46 3.26 22.27
CA VAL A 83 -2.37 1.81 22.10
C VAL A 83 -1.16 1.35 21.28
N THR A 84 -0.47 2.25 20.59
CA THR A 84 0.65 1.90 19.69
C THR A 84 2.03 2.21 20.27
N THR A 85 2.13 2.95 21.38
CA THR A 85 3.42 3.23 22.01
C THR A 85 4.03 1.95 22.63
N TYR A 86 5.34 1.75 22.41
CA TYR A 86 6.09 0.61 22.91
C TYR A 86 7.56 0.98 23.07
N GLU A 87 8.35 0.14 23.70
CA GLU A 87 9.79 0.30 23.85
C GLU A 87 10.54 -0.84 23.17
N ALA A 88 11.76 -0.57 22.72
CA ALA A 88 12.68 -1.56 22.19
C ALA A 88 14.10 -1.26 22.68
N ASP A 89 14.84 -2.28 23.12
CA ASP A 89 16.09 -2.13 23.86
C ASP A 89 17.18 -1.37 23.06
N ASP A 90 17.33 -1.67 21.78
CA ASP A 90 18.41 -1.15 20.94
C ASP A 90 17.96 -0.03 19.98
N VAL A 91 16.73 0.44 20.09
CA VAL A 91 16.14 1.43 19.17
C VAL A 91 15.53 2.58 19.95
N ASP A 92 15.87 3.81 19.57
CA ASP A 92 15.23 5.03 20.08
C ASP A 92 13.97 5.32 19.29
N ILE A 93 12.79 5.00 19.86
CA ILE A 93 11.52 5.15 19.17
C ILE A 93 10.91 6.50 19.50
N VAL A 94 10.65 7.29 18.47
CA VAL A 94 10.00 8.60 18.56
C VAL A 94 8.63 8.52 17.90
N PHE A 95 7.57 8.60 18.69
CA PHE A 95 6.19 8.58 18.20
C PHE A 95 5.75 9.97 17.75
N ILE A 96 5.14 10.05 16.57
CA ILE A 96 4.71 11.29 15.94
C ILE A 96 3.27 11.14 15.47
N ALA A 97 2.39 12.00 16.00
CA ALA A 97 1.00 12.06 15.58
C ALA A 97 0.87 12.71 14.19
N SER A 98 0.68 11.91 13.14
CA SER A 98 0.73 12.34 11.75
C SER A 98 -0.34 13.37 11.37
N ASP A 99 -1.51 13.34 12.01
CA ASP A 99 -2.63 14.26 11.77
C ASP A 99 -2.49 15.60 12.51
N SER A 100 -1.87 15.62 13.70
CA SER A 100 -1.73 16.82 14.55
C SER A 100 -0.32 17.40 14.63
N CYS A 101 0.74 16.66 14.24
CA CYS A 101 2.10 17.16 14.32
C CYS A 101 2.34 18.45 13.52
N LYS A 102 3.20 19.30 14.06
CA LYS A 102 3.70 20.48 13.38
C LYS A 102 5.17 20.23 13.02
N TYR A 103 5.57 20.65 11.84
CA TYR A 103 6.97 20.55 11.43
C TYR A 103 7.42 21.79 10.66
N GLU A 104 8.71 22.05 10.70
CA GLU A 104 9.40 23.08 9.94
C GLU A 104 10.64 22.45 9.30
N LEU A 105 10.88 22.75 8.03
CA LEU A 105 12.08 22.31 7.31
C LEU A 105 12.87 23.54 6.89
N LYS A 106 14.08 23.73 7.49
CA LYS A 106 15.00 24.81 7.17
C LYS A 106 16.43 24.28 7.07
N ASN A 107 17.15 24.67 6.02
CA ASN A 107 18.57 24.32 5.83
C ASN A 107 18.85 22.81 6.00
N ASN A 108 18.00 21.95 5.40
CA ASN A 108 18.04 20.49 5.54
C ASN A 108 17.85 19.94 6.96
N VAL A 109 17.43 20.76 7.92
CA VAL A 109 17.06 20.31 9.26
C VAL A 109 15.54 20.35 9.39
N LEU A 110 14.95 19.19 9.59
CA LEU A 110 13.56 19.05 9.99
C LEU A 110 13.43 19.21 11.48
N THR A 111 12.57 20.11 11.92
CA THR A 111 12.14 20.22 13.31
C THR A 111 10.67 19.77 13.37
N ILE A 112 10.37 18.78 14.18
CA ILE A 112 9.03 18.20 14.31
C ILE A 112 8.70 17.93 15.78
N ASN A 113 7.44 18.09 16.18
CA ASN A 113 6.98 17.72 17.51
C ASN A 113 6.69 16.23 17.56
N ASP A 114 7.20 15.54 18.58
CA ASP A 114 6.75 14.20 18.94
C ASP A 114 5.34 14.23 19.58
N TYR A 115 4.81 13.05 19.89
CA TYR A 115 3.49 12.91 20.51
C TYR A 115 3.37 13.61 21.89
N ASN A 116 4.50 13.77 22.61
CA ASN A 116 4.59 14.46 23.91
C ASN A 116 4.88 15.96 23.76
N ASN A 117 4.78 16.53 22.56
CA ASN A 117 5.11 17.91 22.22
C ASN A 117 6.58 18.29 22.40
N LYS A 118 7.49 17.34 22.51
CA LYS A 118 8.93 17.58 22.52
C LYS A 118 9.40 17.83 21.09
N LEU A 119 10.25 18.85 20.91
CA LEU A 119 10.87 19.14 19.62
C LEU A 119 11.97 18.14 19.30
N ILE A 120 11.83 17.47 18.18
CA ILE A 120 12.80 16.55 17.61
C ILE A 120 13.43 17.21 16.38
N LYS A 121 14.74 17.12 16.27
CA LYS A 121 15.48 17.58 15.08
C LYS A 121 16.01 16.37 14.31
N VAL A 122 15.89 16.42 13.00
CA VAL A 122 16.42 15.44 12.07
C VAL A 122 17.18 16.18 10.98
N ASP A 123 18.46 15.95 10.89
CA ASP A 123 19.30 16.47 9.81
C ASP A 123 19.20 15.56 8.60
N LEU A 124 18.59 16.05 7.52
CA LEU A 124 18.36 15.28 6.30
C LEU A 124 19.66 14.91 5.55
N THR A 125 20.80 15.39 6.00
CA THR A 125 22.12 15.08 5.44
C THR A 125 22.91 14.10 6.31
N ASN A 126 22.83 14.26 7.63
CA ASN A 126 23.71 13.57 8.57
C ASN A 126 23.04 12.42 9.34
N ASP A 127 21.70 12.40 9.43
CA ASP A 127 20.97 11.37 10.19
C ASP A 127 20.48 10.19 9.34
N ILE A 128 20.83 10.13 8.05
CA ILE A 128 20.36 9.12 7.10
C ILE A 128 20.70 7.69 7.55
N ASN A 129 21.92 7.50 8.08
CA ASN A 129 22.44 6.19 8.44
C ASN A 129 21.96 5.66 9.80
N ASN A 130 21.35 6.51 10.62
CA ASN A 130 20.92 6.15 11.97
C ASN A 130 19.44 6.43 12.25
N THR A 131 18.67 6.85 11.25
CA THR A 131 17.25 7.15 11.40
C THR A 131 16.43 6.43 10.35
N ILE A 132 15.42 5.70 10.81
CA ILE A 132 14.45 4.97 10.00
C ILE A 132 13.09 5.63 10.18
N ILE A 133 12.31 5.72 9.11
CA ILE A 133 10.97 6.29 9.11
C ILE A 133 9.97 5.17 8.93
N TYR A 134 9.12 4.93 9.92
CA TYR A 134 7.98 4.03 9.78
C TYR A 134 6.68 4.81 9.76
N ALA A 135 6.12 4.99 8.57
CA ALA A 135 4.86 5.69 8.37
C ALA A 135 3.71 4.68 8.38
N LYS A 136 3.22 4.31 9.58
CA LYS A 136 2.02 3.49 9.73
C LYS A 136 0.78 4.23 9.24
N ALA A 137 0.71 5.54 9.44
CA ALA A 137 -0.40 6.39 9.03
C ALA A 137 0.08 7.69 8.36
N GLY A 138 -0.85 8.40 7.74
CA GLY A 138 -0.58 9.73 7.18
C GLY A 138 -0.41 9.77 5.66
N TYR A 139 -0.42 8.64 4.96
CA TYR A 139 -0.26 8.61 3.50
C TYR A 139 -1.34 9.39 2.72
N THR A 140 -2.52 9.57 3.31
CA THR A 140 -3.63 10.35 2.72
C THR A 140 -3.58 11.83 3.08
N LEU A 141 -2.66 12.24 3.96
CA LEU A 141 -2.49 13.63 4.37
C LEU A 141 -1.44 14.30 3.50
N ASN A 142 -1.81 15.31 2.72
CA ASN A 142 -0.89 15.99 1.79
C ASN A 142 0.41 16.46 2.49
N LYS A 143 0.30 17.04 3.70
CA LYS A 143 1.47 17.47 4.50
C LYS A 143 2.41 16.33 4.83
N MET A 144 1.87 15.15 5.16
CA MET A 144 2.66 13.98 5.51
C MET A 144 3.27 13.32 4.28
N THR A 145 2.51 13.21 3.20
CA THR A 145 3.04 12.70 1.93
C THR A 145 4.21 13.55 1.44
N PHE A 146 4.12 14.88 1.56
CA PHE A 146 5.22 15.79 1.25
C PHE A 146 6.46 15.48 2.12
N LEU A 147 6.30 15.37 3.43
CA LEU A 147 7.37 15.10 4.37
C LEU A 147 8.03 13.73 4.11
N LEU A 148 7.22 12.69 3.91
CA LEU A 148 7.72 11.34 3.62
C LEU A 148 8.51 11.30 2.30
N ASN A 149 8.07 12.03 1.28
CA ASN A 149 8.83 12.17 0.04
C ASN A 149 10.18 12.87 0.27
N LYS A 150 10.24 13.88 1.16
CA LYS A 150 11.52 14.52 1.52
C LYS A 150 12.50 13.55 2.19
N PHE A 151 12.01 12.68 3.06
CA PHE A 151 12.86 11.62 3.64
C PHE A 151 13.36 10.65 2.56
N VAL A 152 12.48 10.22 1.64
CA VAL A 152 12.88 9.33 0.53
C VAL A 152 13.90 10.00 -0.39
N GLU A 153 13.69 11.28 -0.75
CA GLU A 153 14.60 12.06 -1.59
C GLU A 153 15.97 12.25 -0.93
N ALA A 154 16.01 12.42 0.40
CA ALA A 154 17.23 12.53 1.17
C ALA A 154 17.96 11.19 1.35
N GLY A 155 17.34 10.05 1.06
CA GLY A 155 17.94 8.72 1.14
C GLY A 155 17.65 7.95 2.43
N PHE A 156 16.72 8.42 3.28
CA PHE A 156 16.29 7.67 4.46
C PHE A 156 15.57 6.37 4.08
N ILE A 157 15.68 5.38 4.95
CA ILE A 157 14.82 4.19 4.89
C ILE A 157 13.43 4.61 5.34
N VAL A 158 12.46 4.57 4.40
CA VAL A 158 11.05 4.90 4.66
C VAL A 158 10.18 3.68 4.42
N ILE A 159 9.47 3.25 5.44
CA ILE A 159 8.55 2.11 5.43
C ILE A 159 7.11 2.65 5.47
N ASN A 160 6.41 2.70 4.36
CA ASN A 160 6.83 2.45 2.99
C ASN A 160 7.04 3.78 2.23
N ASP A 161 7.73 3.68 1.09
CA ASP A 161 7.83 4.80 0.14
C ASP A 161 6.41 5.19 -0.33
N PRO A 162 5.97 6.46 -0.16
CA PRO A 162 4.63 6.90 -0.52
C PRO A 162 4.25 6.62 -1.98
N ARG A 163 5.24 6.65 -2.88
CA ARG A 163 5.02 6.39 -4.32
C ARG A 163 4.64 4.94 -4.60
N LYS A 164 5.07 4.00 -3.76
CA LYS A 164 4.76 2.57 -3.87
C LYS A 164 3.44 2.21 -3.19
N ILE A 165 3.05 2.96 -2.16
CA ILE A 165 1.76 2.78 -1.48
C ILE A 165 0.58 2.96 -2.44
N ILE A 166 0.68 3.83 -3.44
CA ILE A 166 -0.38 4.11 -4.41
C ILE A 166 -0.88 2.80 -5.05
N THR A 167 0.04 1.94 -5.49
CA THR A 167 -0.32 0.68 -6.14
C THR A 167 -1.10 -0.27 -5.22
N SER A 168 -0.71 -0.35 -3.93
CA SER A 168 -1.41 -1.20 -2.96
C SER A 168 -2.70 -0.57 -2.40
N SER A 169 -2.90 0.74 -2.58
CA SER A 169 -4.11 1.45 -2.15
C SER A 169 -5.24 1.40 -3.17
N ASP A 170 -4.92 1.13 -4.43
CA ASP A 170 -5.88 0.99 -5.52
C ASP A 170 -5.99 -0.48 -5.94
N LYS A 171 -7.19 -1.05 -5.81
CA LYS A 171 -7.43 -2.46 -6.10
C LYS A 171 -7.20 -2.83 -7.57
N TYR A 172 -7.42 -1.87 -8.48
CA TYR A 172 -7.18 -2.11 -9.90
C TYR A 172 -5.68 -2.05 -10.23
N LEU A 173 -4.94 -1.09 -9.69
CA LEU A 173 -3.49 -1.05 -9.84
C LEU A 173 -2.82 -2.28 -9.23
N THR A 174 -3.33 -2.76 -8.09
CA THR A 174 -2.89 -4.04 -7.50
C THR A 174 -3.14 -5.20 -8.46
N ALA A 175 -4.32 -5.28 -9.08
CA ALA A 175 -4.65 -6.36 -10.01
C ALA A 175 -3.76 -6.33 -11.26
N LEU A 176 -3.47 -5.14 -11.81
CA LEU A 176 -2.55 -4.98 -12.94
C LEU A 176 -1.12 -5.41 -12.58
N LEU A 177 -0.63 -5.06 -11.38
CA LEU A 177 0.67 -5.50 -10.89
C LEU A 177 0.75 -7.03 -10.80
N LEU A 178 -0.27 -7.68 -10.26
CA LEU A 178 -0.32 -9.13 -10.14
C LEU A 178 -0.33 -9.82 -11.52
N ASP A 179 -1.02 -9.24 -12.51
CA ASP A 179 -1.03 -9.75 -13.89
C ASP A 179 0.35 -9.59 -14.55
N GLU A 180 1.01 -8.44 -14.38
CA GLU A 180 2.35 -8.19 -14.91
C GLU A 180 3.35 -9.27 -14.49
N TYR A 181 3.26 -9.73 -13.24
CA TYR A 181 4.15 -10.77 -12.70
C TYR A 181 3.54 -12.18 -12.75
N SER A 182 2.40 -12.37 -13.42
CA SER A 182 1.71 -13.67 -13.55
C SER A 182 1.42 -14.32 -12.18
N ILE A 183 1.11 -13.51 -11.17
CA ILE A 183 0.73 -13.97 -9.83
C ILE A 183 -0.75 -14.34 -9.83
N ASN A 184 -1.09 -15.51 -9.28
CA ASN A 184 -2.47 -15.95 -9.22
C ASN A 184 -3.34 -14.99 -8.41
N GLN A 185 -4.38 -14.48 -9.06
CA GLN A 185 -5.44 -13.65 -8.49
C GLN A 185 -6.79 -14.07 -9.06
N PRO A 186 -7.93 -13.73 -8.42
CA PRO A 186 -9.24 -13.97 -9.02
C PRO A 186 -9.33 -13.28 -10.39
N LYS A 187 -9.85 -13.97 -11.42
CA LYS A 187 -10.13 -13.31 -12.70
C LYS A 187 -11.01 -12.10 -12.48
N TYR A 188 -10.79 -11.03 -13.19
CA TYR A 188 -11.48 -9.77 -12.96
C TYR A 188 -11.76 -8.99 -14.24
N THR A 189 -12.62 -8.01 -14.11
CA THR A 189 -12.83 -6.91 -15.05
C THR A 189 -13.03 -5.61 -14.28
N ILE A 190 -12.71 -4.50 -14.92
CA ILE A 190 -13.04 -3.16 -14.40
C ILE A 190 -14.24 -2.62 -15.17
N VAL A 191 -15.14 -1.94 -14.49
CA VAL A 191 -16.35 -1.38 -15.06
C VAL A 191 -16.47 0.09 -14.70
N THR A 192 -16.79 0.89 -15.69
CA THR A 192 -17.10 2.32 -15.60
C THR A 192 -18.55 2.58 -15.99
N ALA A 193 -19.07 3.79 -15.79
CA ALA A 193 -20.42 4.16 -16.19
C ALA A 193 -20.64 3.95 -17.71
N ASP A 194 -19.65 4.23 -18.54
CA ASP A 194 -19.72 4.08 -20.00
C ASP A 194 -19.90 2.63 -20.45
N ASP A 195 -19.48 1.66 -19.63
CA ASP A 195 -19.65 0.23 -19.94
C ASP A 195 -21.08 -0.26 -19.75
N CYS A 196 -21.96 0.54 -19.14
CA CYS A 196 -23.33 0.17 -18.78
C CYS A 196 -24.39 1.04 -19.49
N ASN A 197 -24.00 1.88 -20.44
CA ASN A 197 -24.86 2.89 -21.08
C ASN A 197 -25.19 2.54 -22.55
N THR A 198 -25.07 1.29 -22.97
CA THR A 198 -25.50 0.88 -24.32
C THR A 198 -27.00 0.63 -24.37
N ASP A 199 -27.60 0.74 -25.57
CA ASP A 199 -29.00 0.43 -25.79
C ASP A 199 -29.33 -1.09 -25.70
N ASP A 200 -28.31 -1.92 -25.44
CA ASP A 200 -28.42 -3.37 -25.32
C ASP A 200 -27.86 -3.90 -23.99
N PRO A 201 -28.68 -3.94 -22.92
CA PRO A 201 -28.27 -4.45 -21.62
C PRO A 201 -27.69 -5.87 -21.63
N LYS A 202 -28.13 -6.72 -22.58
CA LYS A 202 -27.61 -8.08 -22.71
C LYS A 202 -26.18 -8.09 -23.22
N LYS A 203 -25.86 -7.20 -24.14
CA LYS A 203 -24.52 -7.04 -24.68
C LYS A 203 -23.57 -6.46 -23.62
N ASP A 204 -24.03 -5.50 -22.82
CA ASP A 204 -23.27 -4.95 -21.68
C ASP A 204 -22.96 -6.05 -20.67
N PHE A 205 -23.95 -6.86 -20.33
CA PHE A 205 -23.80 -7.98 -19.41
C PHE A 205 -22.76 -9.00 -19.90
N GLU A 206 -22.82 -9.39 -21.18
CA GLU A 206 -21.85 -10.30 -21.78
C GLU A 206 -20.44 -9.69 -21.81
N LYS A 207 -20.29 -8.44 -22.22
CA LYS A 207 -19.02 -7.71 -22.27
C LYS A 207 -18.34 -7.67 -20.91
N ILE A 208 -19.11 -7.37 -19.86
CA ILE A 208 -18.59 -7.21 -18.50
C ILE A 208 -18.19 -8.56 -17.89
N LEU A 209 -19.02 -9.62 -18.05
CA LEU A 209 -18.86 -10.85 -17.27
C LEU A 209 -18.11 -11.98 -17.99
N LYS A 210 -18.10 -11.98 -19.33
CA LYS A 210 -17.42 -13.01 -20.11
C LYS A 210 -15.91 -13.14 -19.79
N PRO A 211 -15.14 -12.06 -19.53
CA PRO A 211 -13.73 -12.18 -19.18
C PRO A 211 -13.47 -12.98 -17.89
N ILE A 212 -14.45 -13.05 -16.98
CA ILE A 212 -14.28 -13.65 -15.65
C ILE A 212 -14.41 -15.18 -15.69
N TYR A 213 -15.48 -15.68 -16.31
CA TYR A 213 -15.76 -17.12 -16.34
C TYR A 213 -15.69 -17.75 -17.74
N GLY A 214 -15.43 -16.96 -18.79
CA GLY A 214 -15.42 -17.43 -20.18
C GLY A 214 -16.82 -17.60 -20.80
N ASN A 215 -17.81 -17.87 -19.98
CA ASN A 215 -19.24 -17.91 -20.33
C ASN A 215 -20.04 -17.06 -19.35
N VAL A 216 -21.16 -16.57 -19.79
CA VAL A 216 -22.05 -15.77 -18.96
C VAL A 216 -23.14 -16.67 -18.40
N ASN A 217 -23.21 -16.75 -17.06
CA ASN A 217 -24.25 -17.46 -16.35
C ASN A 217 -24.82 -16.54 -15.25
N GLU A 218 -26.14 -16.34 -15.32
CA GLU A 218 -26.90 -15.47 -14.42
C GLU A 218 -26.81 -15.89 -12.94
N ASP A 219 -26.59 -17.18 -12.66
CA ASP A 219 -26.47 -17.71 -11.30
C ASP A 219 -25.04 -17.66 -10.73
N ASN A 220 -24.03 -17.39 -11.56
CA ASN A 220 -22.67 -17.20 -11.08
C ASN A 220 -22.63 -16.06 -10.06
N LYS A 221 -21.82 -16.28 -9.01
CA LYS A 221 -21.56 -15.24 -8.00
C LYS A 221 -20.27 -14.51 -8.33
N TYR A 222 -20.30 -13.21 -8.11
CA TYR A 222 -19.17 -12.29 -8.34
C TYR A 222 -18.90 -11.49 -7.08
N VAL A 223 -17.63 -11.15 -6.83
CA VAL A 223 -17.22 -10.19 -5.80
C VAL A 223 -17.02 -8.86 -6.48
N CYS A 224 -17.78 -7.86 -6.07
CA CYS A 224 -17.67 -6.50 -6.57
C CYS A 224 -16.99 -5.63 -5.50
N LYS A 225 -16.05 -4.79 -5.93
CA LYS A 225 -15.27 -3.93 -5.04
C LYS A 225 -15.20 -2.52 -5.60
N LEU A 226 -15.56 -1.51 -4.80
CA LEU A 226 -15.21 -0.13 -5.08
C LEU A 226 -13.68 0.04 -4.90
N LEU A 227 -13.02 0.79 -5.79
CA LEU A 227 -11.56 0.88 -5.78
C LEU A 227 -11.02 1.52 -4.49
N ASN A 228 -11.70 2.54 -3.99
CA ASN A 228 -11.25 3.35 -2.85
C ASN A 228 -11.77 2.87 -1.48
N GLY A 229 -12.35 1.66 -1.38
CA GLY A 229 -12.86 1.12 -0.12
C GLY A 229 -11.76 0.51 0.76
N HIS A 230 -11.83 0.73 2.07
CA HIS A 230 -10.94 0.13 3.07
C HIS A 230 -11.74 -0.66 4.11
N GLY A 231 -11.11 -1.65 4.76
CA GLY A 231 -11.72 -2.41 5.84
C GLY A 231 -12.95 -3.23 5.42
N GLY A 232 -13.04 -3.63 4.15
CA GLY A 232 -14.20 -4.35 3.61
C GLY A 232 -15.38 -3.46 3.20
N ASN A 233 -15.30 -2.15 3.41
CA ASN A 233 -16.30 -1.20 2.90
C ASN A 233 -16.25 -1.16 1.37
N GLY A 234 -17.43 -1.11 0.73
CA GLY A 234 -17.54 -1.13 -0.72
C GLY A 234 -17.23 -2.49 -1.35
N VAL A 235 -17.23 -3.59 -0.57
CA VAL A 235 -17.07 -4.95 -1.07
C VAL A 235 -18.36 -5.73 -0.85
N PHE A 236 -18.93 -6.30 -1.92
CA PHE A 236 -20.18 -7.05 -1.86
C PHE A 236 -20.19 -8.23 -2.85
N ILE A 237 -21.05 -9.20 -2.60
CA ILE A 237 -21.30 -10.32 -3.52
C ILE A 237 -22.64 -10.12 -4.20
N CYS A 238 -22.69 -10.35 -5.50
CA CYS A 238 -23.95 -10.41 -6.24
C CYS A 238 -23.99 -11.60 -7.19
N LYS A 239 -25.19 -12.00 -7.58
CA LYS A 239 -25.40 -12.93 -8.69
C LYS A 239 -25.35 -12.17 -10.02
N GLY A 240 -24.94 -12.85 -11.09
CA GLY A 240 -24.88 -12.30 -12.44
C GLY A 240 -26.16 -11.57 -12.86
N LYS A 241 -27.32 -12.16 -12.66
CA LYS A 241 -28.62 -11.57 -13.01
C LYS A 241 -28.92 -10.21 -12.36
N ASN A 242 -28.26 -9.88 -11.24
CA ASN A 242 -28.49 -8.64 -10.49
C ASN A 242 -27.37 -7.60 -10.72
N ILE A 243 -26.29 -8.00 -11.40
CA ILE A 243 -25.05 -7.21 -11.42
C ILE A 243 -25.22 -5.86 -12.12
N LEU A 244 -25.88 -5.84 -13.28
CA LEU A 244 -26.11 -4.60 -14.03
C LEU A 244 -26.95 -3.61 -13.23
N SER A 245 -28.07 -4.05 -12.65
CA SER A 245 -28.93 -3.17 -11.85
C SER A 245 -28.20 -2.56 -10.65
N ILE A 246 -27.33 -3.36 -9.98
CA ILE A 246 -26.55 -2.86 -8.84
C ILE A 246 -25.51 -1.85 -9.31
N ILE A 247 -24.79 -2.14 -10.40
CA ILE A 247 -23.77 -1.26 -10.96
C ILE A 247 -24.39 0.04 -11.44
N GLN A 248 -25.51 0.00 -12.17
CA GLN A 248 -26.24 1.19 -12.60
C GLN A 248 -26.74 2.02 -11.42
N CYS A 249 -27.19 1.39 -10.33
CA CYS A 249 -27.55 2.09 -9.10
C CYS A 249 -26.33 2.83 -8.50
N ILE A 250 -25.14 2.23 -8.47
CA ILE A 250 -23.93 2.89 -7.97
C ILE A 250 -23.58 4.08 -8.86
N PHE A 251 -23.55 3.91 -10.18
CA PHE A 251 -23.22 4.98 -11.12
C PHE A 251 -24.28 6.11 -11.16
N SER A 252 -25.54 5.82 -10.82
CA SER A 252 -26.55 6.87 -10.69
C SER A 252 -26.30 7.79 -9.49
N ILE A 253 -25.55 7.32 -8.49
CA ILE A 253 -25.16 8.12 -7.31
C ILE A 253 -23.86 8.88 -7.60
N ASP A 254 -22.89 8.21 -8.24
CA ASP A 254 -21.59 8.77 -8.58
C ASP A 254 -21.02 8.05 -9.82
N ASP A 255 -21.10 8.69 -10.97
CA ASP A 255 -20.67 8.16 -12.26
C ASP A 255 -19.13 8.14 -12.42
N SER A 256 -18.42 8.84 -11.56
CA SER A 256 -16.94 8.81 -11.51
C SER A 256 -16.38 7.55 -10.89
N GLN A 257 -17.20 6.73 -10.22
CA GLN A 257 -16.78 5.49 -9.60
C GLN A 257 -16.26 4.49 -10.66
N LYS A 258 -15.36 3.62 -10.19
CA LYS A 258 -14.94 2.43 -10.94
C LYS A 258 -15.16 1.22 -10.05
N ILE A 259 -15.64 0.13 -10.65
CA ILE A 259 -15.99 -1.09 -9.93
C ILE A 259 -15.12 -2.22 -10.45
N LEU A 260 -14.34 -2.85 -9.56
CA LEU A 260 -13.63 -4.08 -9.85
C LEU A 260 -14.57 -5.25 -9.59
N ILE A 261 -14.88 -6.03 -10.63
CA ILE A 261 -15.69 -7.25 -10.54
C ILE A 261 -14.74 -8.43 -10.65
N GLN A 262 -14.79 -9.32 -9.68
CA GLN A 262 -13.91 -10.48 -9.59
C GLN A 262 -14.68 -11.80 -9.55
N GLN A 263 -14.03 -12.84 -10.01
CA GLN A 263 -14.43 -14.21 -9.76
C GLN A 263 -14.58 -14.46 -8.27
N LYS A 264 -15.72 -15.02 -7.83
CA LYS A 264 -15.85 -15.51 -6.47
C LYS A 264 -15.13 -16.84 -6.35
N LEU A 265 -14.07 -16.87 -5.55
CA LEU A 265 -13.38 -18.11 -5.17
C LEU A 265 -14.17 -18.86 -4.09
N ASP A 266 -14.05 -20.18 -4.09
CA ASP A 266 -14.60 -21.02 -3.02
C ASP A 266 -13.55 -21.19 -1.92
N ILE A 267 -13.71 -20.40 -0.87
CA ILE A 267 -12.80 -20.33 0.27
C ILE A 267 -13.48 -20.97 1.48
N LYS A 268 -12.92 -22.07 1.99
CA LYS A 268 -13.50 -22.84 3.11
C LYS A 268 -13.29 -22.17 4.46
N ASP A 269 -12.03 -21.98 4.81
CA ASP A 269 -11.63 -21.67 6.18
C ASP A 269 -11.28 -20.19 6.40
N GLY A 270 -11.64 -19.32 5.45
CA GLY A 270 -11.27 -17.92 5.50
C GLY A 270 -10.01 -17.60 4.67
N ASP A 271 -9.35 -16.52 5.00
CA ASP A 271 -8.13 -16.10 4.30
C ASP A 271 -6.93 -16.04 5.26
N ILE A 272 -5.76 -16.00 4.66
CA ILE A 272 -4.46 -15.94 5.34
C ILE A 272 -3.88 -14.55 5.10
N ARG A 273 -3.49 -13.84 6.16
CA ARG A 273 -2.71 -12.60 6.06
C ARG A 273 -1.28 -12.85 6.53
N ALA A 274 -0.33 -12.76 5.60
CA ALA A 274 1.08 -12.79 5.90
C ALA A 274 1.65 -11.36 5.98
N TYR A 275 2.31 -11.02 7.07
CA TYR A 275 2.99 -9.74 7.28
C TYR A 275 4.47 -9.89 6.89
N VAL A 276 4.87 -9.29 5.78
CA VAL A 276 6.19 -9.52 5.18
C VAL A 276 7.01 -8.24 5.16
N LEU A 277 8.24 -8.33 5.66
CA LEU A 277 9.29 -7.34 5.47
C LEU A 277 10.19 -7.77 4.30
N THR A 278 10.55 -6.81 3.45
CA THR A 278 11.43 -7.03 2.28
C THR A 278 12.43 -5.87 2.20
N TYR A 279 13.73 -6.17 2.22
CA TYR A 279 14.77 -5.16 2.07
C TYR A 279 16.02 -5.75 1.41
N ASN A 280 16.51 -5.13 0.34
CA ASN A 280 17.73 -5.53 -0.40
C ASN A 280 17.81 -7.05 -0.69
N GLY A 281 16.71 -7.64 -1.16
CA GLY A 281 16.63 -9.07 -1.48
C GLY A 281 16.48 -10.01 -0.27
N LYS A 282 16.59 -9.49 0.97
CA LYS A 282 16.25 -10.24 2.18
C LYS A 282 14.75 -10.14 2.46
N GLN A 283 14.18 -11.19 3.05
CA GLN A 283 12.77 -11.24 3.38
C GLN A 283 12.55 -11.88 4.75
N GLU A 284 11.68 -11.28 5.55
CA GLU A 284 11.31 -11.77 6.88
C GLU A 284 9.79 -11.81 7.04
N LEU A 285 9.28 -12.92 7.57
CA LEU A 285 7.91 -13.02 8.01
C LEU A 285 7.81 -12.43 9.44
N VAL A 286 7.10 -11.32 9.59
CA VAL A 286 6.85 -10.72 10.90
C VAL A 286 5.89 -11.61 11.67
N THR A 287 4.72 -11.88 11.11
CA THR A 287 3.71 -12.80 11.65
C THR A 287 2.78 -13.24 10.53
N CYS A 288 1.97 -14.24 10.83
CA CYS A 288 0.90 -14.67 9.95
C CYS A 288 -0.33 -15.04 10.76
N ILE A 289 -1.50 -14.74 10.22
CA ILE A 289 -2.79 -15.08 10.82
C ILE A 289 -3.72 -15.68 9.78
N THR A 290 -4.60 -16.57 10.21
CA THR A 290 -5.81 -16.92 9.45
C THR A 290 -6.98 -16.13 10.01
N ARG A 291 -7.84 -15.61 9.12
CA ARG A 291 -9.03 -14.85 9.50
C ARG A 291 -10.26 -15.64 9.12
N LYS A 292 -11.11 -15.94 10.09
CA LYS A 292 -12.35 -16.65 9.88
C LYS A 292 -13.48 -15.65 9.63
N LYS A 293 -14.42 -16.02 8.76
CA LYS A 293 -15.58 -15.17 8.45
C LYS A 293 -16.39 -14.90 9.70
N ALA A 294 -16.90 -13.68 9.85
CA ALA A 294 -17.94 -13.39 10.83
C ALA A 294 -19.24 -14.15 10.49
N ASN A 295 -20.07 -14.44 11.49
CA ASN A 295 -21.37 -15.04 11.25
C ASN A 295 -22.17 -14.16 10.27
N ASN A 296 -22.70 -14.78 9.21
CA ASN A 296 -23.51 -14.15 8.18
C ASN A 296 -22.78 -13.13 7.26
N ASP A 297 -21.44 -13.05 7.29
CA ASP A 297 -20.67 -12.25 6.34
C ASP A 297 -19.69 -13.15 5.57
N PHE A 298 -19.44 -12.81 4.32
CA PHE A 298 -18.44 -13.51 3.50
C PHE A 298 -17.04 -12.89 3.67
N ARG A 299 -16.97 -11.67 4.21
CA ARG A 299 -15.73 -10.92 4.42
C ARG A 299 -15.04 -11.42 5.69
N THR A 300 -13.72 -11.32 5.69
CA THR A 300 -12.84 -11.79 6.76
C THR A 300 -12.17 -10.62 7.50
N ASN A 301 -12.68 -9.40 7.33
CA ASN A 301 -12.12 -8.21 7.96
C ASN A 301 -12.38 -8.22 9.47
N ILE A 302 -11.32 -8.06 10.27
CA ILE A 302 -11.41 -8.00 11.75
C ILE A 302 -12.34 -6.87 12.18
N SER A 303 -12.30 -5.72 11.51
CA SER A 303 -13.18 -4.57 11.77
C SER A 303 -14.68 -4.88 11.61
N LEU A 304 -15.05 -5.99 11.00
CA LEU A 304 -16.42 -6.47 10.82
C LEU A 304 -16.78 -7.62 11.77
N GLY A 305 -15.97 -7.87 12.81
CA GLY A 305 -16.22 -8.89 13.80
C GLY A 305 -15.69 -10.29 13.44
N SER A 306 -14.82 -10.40 12.43
CA SER A 306 -14.14 -11.66 12.15
C SER A 306 -13.12 -12.00 13.23
N THR A 307 -12.98 -13.28 13.53
CA THR A 307 -11.93 -13.79 14.42
C THR A 307 -10.67 -14.15 13.61
N PHE A 308 -9.55 -14.19 14.29
CA PHE A 308 -8.31 -14.66 13.70
C PHE A 308 -7.53 -15.53 14.67
N GLU A 309 -6.62 -16.32 14.14
CA GLU A 309 -5.68 -17.17 14.90
C GLU A 309 -4.30 -17.04 14.29
N LYS A 310 -3.24 -17.14 15.09
CA LYS A 310 -1.86 -17.27 14.56
C LYS A 310 -1.79 -18.50 13.67
N PHE A 311 -1.06 -18.40 12.60
CA PHE A 311 -0.97 -19.44 11.58
C PHE A 311 0.47 -19.65 11.10
N ASP A 312 0.90 -20.89 11.01
CA ASP A 312 2.19 -21.25 10.46
C ASP A 312 2.06 -21.57 8.97
N LEU A 313 2.72 -20.78 8.14
CA LEU A 313 2.72 -20.98 6.69
C LEU A 313 3.50 -22.23 6.31
N THR A 314 2.96 -23.00 5.38
CA THR A 314 3.75 -24.00 4.66
C THR A 314 4.88 -23.32 3.86
N ASN A 315 5.90 -24.08 3.46
CA ASN A 315 6.99 -23.54 2.64
C ASN A 315 6.48 -22.95 1.32
N GLU A 316 5.45 -23.54 0.72
CA GLU A 316 4.83 -23.06 -0.52
C GLU A 316 4.12 -21.72 -0.29
N GLN A 317 3.29 -21.64 0.75
CA GLN A 317 2.58 -20.41 1.12
C GLN A 317 3.55 -19.28 1.47
N LYS A 318 4.63 -19.59 2.19
CA LYS A 318 5.67 -18.62 2.54
C LYS A 318 6.38 -18.09 1.29
N LYS A 319 6.79 -18.98 0.38
CA LYS A 319 7.39 -18.59 -0.91
C LYS A 319 6.44 -17.72 -1.74
N PHE A 320 5.15 -18.09 -1.77
CA PHE A 320 4.14 -17.33 -2.50
C PHE A 320 3.99 -15.92 -1.91
N ALA A 321 3.81 -15.78 -0.59
CA ALA A 321 3.70 -14.49 0.08
C ALA A 321 4.95 -13.61 -0.12
N PHE A 322 6.14 -14.20 -0.06
CA PHE A 322 7.40 -13.52 -0.27
C PHE A 322 7.56 -13.02 -1.71
N ASN A 323 7.22 -13.85 -2.71
CA ASN A 323 7.22 -13.44 -4.11
C ASN A 323 6.27 -12.25 -4.34
N VAL A 324 5.05 -12.32 -3.80
CA VAL A 324 4.09 -11.21 -3.89
C VAL A 324 4.66 -9.93 -3.27
N ALA A 325 5.17 -10.00 -2.04
CA ALA A 325 5.73 -8.84 -1.35
C ALA A 325 6.90 -8.21 -2.12
N GLU A 326 7.80 -9.01 -2.69
CA GLU A 326 8.91 -8.55 -3.51
C GLU A 326 8.44 -7.75 -4.73
N LYS A 327 7.43 -8.26 -5.45
CA LYS A 327 6.93 -7.62 -6.68
C LYS A 327 6.20 -6.30 -6.42
N THR A 328 5.66 -6.10 -5.23
CA THR A 328 5.08 -4.80 -4.86
C THR A 328 6.13 -3.70 -4.69
N GLY A 329 7.37 -4.08 -4.40
CA GLY A 329 8.45 -3.17 -4.01
C GLY A 329 8.21 -2.46 -2.68
N LEU A 330 7.18 -2.86 -1.91
CA LEU A 330 6.94 -2.37 -0.56
C LEU A 330 7.95 -3.00 0.40
N MET A 331 8.48 -2.21 1.32
CA MET A 331 9.37 -2.72 2.34
C MET A 331 8.61 -3.50 3.41
N PHE A 332 7.37 -3.13 3.68
CA PHE A 332 6.48 -3.85 4.58
C PHE A 332 5.07 -3.92 4.01
N CYS A 333 4.49 -5.11 3.96
CA CYS A 333 3.11 -5.28 3.51
C CYS A 333 2.40 -6.45 4.19
N GLY A 334 1.08 -6.38 4.21
CA GLY A 334 0.20 -7.51 4.47
C GLY A 334 -0.26 -8.13 3.16
N VAL A 335 0.06 -9.38 2.92
CA VAL A 335 -0.40 -10.15 1.77
C VAL A 335 -1.60 -10.98 2.21
N ASP A 336 -2.78 -10.64 1.71
CA ASP A 336 -4.01 -11.42 1.93
C ASP A 336 -4.13 -12.45 0.81
N MET A 337 -4.11 -13.72 1.18
CA MET A 337 -4.17 -14.83 0.25
C MET A 337 -5.15 -15.92 0.71
N CYS A 338 -5.64 -16.71 -0.21
CA CYS A 338 -6.51 -17.84 0.09
C CYS A 338 -6.18 -19.05 -0.80
N ILE A 339 -6.68 -20.20 -0.41
CA ILE A 339 -6.69 -21.41 -1.25
C ILE A 339 -8.11 -21.55 -1.80
N ASP A 340 -8.24 -21.62 -3.12
CA ASP A 340 -9.50 -21.95 -3.76
C ASP A 340 -9.72 -23.46 -3.73
N GLU A 341 -10.82 -23.94 -3.13
CA GLU A 341 -11.12 -25.36 -2.96
C GLU A 341 -11.26 -26.12 -4.28
N LYS A 342 -11.73 -25.44 -5.34
CA LYS A 342 -11.93 -26.10 -6.64
C LYS A 342 -10.62 -26.40 -7.35
N THR A 343 -9.66 -25.51 -7.24
CA THR A 343 -8.39 -25.59 -7.97
C THR A 343 -7.23 -26.03 -7.10
N ASN A 344 -7.42 -25.98 -5.78
CA ASN A 344 -6.36 -26.18 -4.75
C ASN A 344 -5.14 -25.28 -4.97
N LYS A 345 -5.35 -24.07 -5.52
CA LYS A 345 -4.29 -23.07 -5.79
C LYS A 345 -4.37 -21.91 -4.83
N LEU A 346 -3.21 -21.33 -4.55
CA LEU A 346 -3.08 -20.07 -3.83
C LEU A 346 -3.45 -18.88 -4.75
N TYR A 347 -4.21 -17.94 -4.20
CA TYR A 347 -4.61 -16.70 -4.86
C TYR A 347 -4.36 -15.51 -3.93
N VAL A 348 -3.88 -14.39 -4.48
CA VAL A 348 -3.86 -13.11 -3.77
C VAL A 348 -5.26 -12.51 -3.81
N ILE A 349 -5.75 -12.05 -2.66
CA ILE A 349 -7.04 -11.34 -2.53
C ILE A 349 -6.82 -9.83 -2.50
N GLU A 350 -5.79 -9.39 -1.72
CA GLU A 350 -5.48 -7.98 -1.48
C GLU A 350 -4.03 -7.84 -0.99
N ILE A 351 -3.45 -6.66 -1.22
CA ILE A 351 -2.15 -6.28 -0.68
C ILE A 351 -2.34 -4.99 0.13
N ASN A 352 -1.88 -5.00 1.38
CA ASN A 352 -2.00 -3.88 2.30
C ASN A 352 -0.63 -3.25 2.54
N GLY A 353 -0.39 -2.04 2.04
CA GLY A 353 0.89 -1.34 2.21
C GLY A 353 1.10 -0.71 3.59
N ALA A 354 0.07 -0.63 4.41
CA ALA A 354 0.15 -0.18 5.81
C ALA A 354 -0.76 -1.06 6.68
N PRO A 355 -0.42 -2.36 6.83
CA PRO A 355 -1.28 -3.31 7.54
C PRO A 355 -1.39 -2.96 9.02
N GLY A 356 -2.61 -3.04 9.56
CA GLY A 356 -2.85 -2.93 11.01
C GLY A 356 -2.26 -4.11 11.78
N ALA A 357 -1.94 -3.90 13.06
CA ALA A 357 -1.57 -4.98 13.97
C ALA A 357 -2.71 -6.00 14.07
N PRO A 358 -2.41 -7.31 14.14
CA PRO A 358 -3.42 -8.35 14.33
C PRO A 358 -3.83 -8.45 15.81
N VAL A 359 -4.66 -7.50 16.23
CA VAL A 359 -5.16 -7.43 17.62
C VAL A 359 -6.67 -7.67 17.62
N PRO A 360 -7.21 -8.52 18.51
CA PRO A 360 -8.64 -8.79 18.61
C PRO A 360 -9.45 -7.54 18.97
N ILE A 361 -10.72 -7.53 18.55
CA ILE A 361 -11.67 -6.50 18.95
C ILE A 361 -12.28 -6.89 20.31
N GLY A 362 -12.62 -5.88 21.11
CA GLY A 362 -13.33 -6.07 22.37
C GLY A 362 -12.42 -6.33 23.58
N LEU A 363 -11.12 -6.15 23.43
CA LEU A 363 -10.17 -6.17 24.54
C LEU A 363 -10.34 -4.93 25.43
N SER A 364 -9.94 -5.03 26.69
CA SER A 364 -9.71 -3.88 27.54
C SER A 364 -8.63 -2.97 26.95
N GLU A 365 -8.55 -1.72 27.39
CA GLU A 365 -7.53 -0.78 26.92
C GLU A 365 -6.12 -1.29 27.20
N GLU A 366 -5.90 -1.86 28.39
CA GLU A 366 -4.63 -2.44 28.82
C GLU A 366 -4.21 -3.65 27.96
N GLU A 367 -5.12 -4.60 27.73
CA GLU A 367 -4.88 -5.77 26.88
C GLU A 367 -4.61 -5.36 25.44
N ASN A 368 -5.36 -4.38 24.93
CA ASN A 368 -5.20 -3.85 23.59
C ASN A 368 -3.82 -3.20 23.41
N HIS A 369 -3.41 -2.36 24.36
CA HIS A 369 -2.09 -1.76 24.39
C HIS A 369 -0.99 -2.84 24.45
N HIS A 370 -1.11 -3.81 25.33
CA HIS A 370 -0.14 -4.90 25.50
C HIS A 370 0.07 -5.67 24.17
N GLN A 371 -1.00 -6.08 23.51
CA GLN A 371 -0.92 -6.84 22.27
C GLN A 371 -0.35 -6.02 21.10
N HIS A 372 -0.67 -4.72 21.03
CA HIS A 372 -0.04 -3.82 20.06
C HIS A 372 1.46 -3.67 20.33
N ALA A 373 1.85 -3.47 21.59
CA ALA A 373 3.26 -3.33 21.97
C ALA A 373 4.06 -4.60 21.62
N GLU A 374 3.54 -5.79 21.95
CA GLU A 374 4.18 -7.06 21.56
C GLU A 374 4.37 -7.17 20.03
N TYR A 375 3.33 -6.83 19.25
CA TYR A 375 3.39 -6.89 17.81
C TYR A 375 4.44 -5.93 17.26
N TYR A 376 4.46 -4.67 17.71
CA TYR A 376 5.42 -3.68 17.19
C TYR A 376 6.85 -3.92 17.67
N GLN A 377 7.03 -4.47 18.86
CA GLN A 377 8.34 -4.92 19.32
C GLN A 377 8.88 -6.06 18.43
N MET A 378 8.04 -7.06 18.12
CA MET A 378 8.40 -8.13 17.19
C MET A 378 8.71 -7.58 15.79
N PHE A 379 7.90 -6.66 15.26
CA PHE A 379 8.14 -5.97 14.00
C PHE A 379 9.49 -5.27 14.01
N THR A 380 9.81 -4.49 15.06
CA THR A 380 11.07 -3.76 15.19
C THR A 380 12.27 -4.70 15.25
N ASN A 381 12.19 -5.80 15.98
CA ASN A 381 13.24 -6.81 16.05
C ASN A 381 13.51 -7.44 14.66
N LYS A 382 12.45 -7.77 13.92
CA LYS A 382 12.57 -8.30 12.55
C LYS A 382 13.11 -7.25 11.58
N LEU A 383 12.70 -6.00 11.72
CA LEU A 383 13.23 -4.88 10.95
C LEU A 383 14.74 -4.72 11.18
N MET A 384 15.18 -4.70 12.43
CA MET A 384 16.61 -4.60 12.74
C MET A 384 17.42 -5.79 12.21
N SER A 385 16.83 -6.99 12.24
CA SER A 385 17.47 -8.20 11.68
C SER A 385 17.66 -8.13 10.16
N ILE A 386 16.69 -7.62 9.43
CA ILE A 386 16.75 -7.55 7.96
C ILE A 386 17.66 -6.41 7.46
N LEU A 387 17.88 -5.37 8.29
CA LEU A 387 18.73 -4.23 7.96
C LEU A 387 20.23 -4.49 8.24
N LYS A 388 20.55 -5.41 9.14
CA LYS A 388 21.91 -5.93 9.37
C LYS A 388 22.34 -6.85 8.23
#